data_118f80455c341e6c2021c82b7502f15f
#
_entry.id   118f80455c341e6c2021c82b7502f15f
#
_cell.length_a   1.000
_cell.length_b   1.000
_cell.length_c   1.000
_cell.angle_alpha   90.00
_cell.angle_beta   90.00
_cell.angle_gamma   90.00
#
_symmetry.space_group_name_H-M   'P 1'
#
loop_
_entity.id
_entity.type
_entity.pdbx_description
1 polymer ?
#
loop_
_entity_poly.entity_id
_entity_poly.type
_entity_poly.pdbx_seq_one_letter_code
_entity_poly.pdbx_strand_id
1 'polypeptide(L)'
;KMKPGSVLVDISIDQGGCIESSKPTTHDAPVFNKHGVVHYCVTNMPGAVPLTATLALNNATLPYVKALATQGVDEALKNDSHLFNGLNIKNGEVVNPAVKEALES
;
A
#
# COMPACT_ATOMS: atom_id res chain seq x y z
N LYS A 1 3.84 -18.73 -21.57
CA LYS A 1 3.98 -19.91 -20.68
C LYS A 1 5.31 -19.77 -19.93
N MET A 2 5.25 -19.72 -18.60
CA MET A 2 6.46 -19.69 -17.76
C MET A 2 7.09 -21.09 -17.72
N LYS A 3 8.41 -21.13 -17.57
CA LYS A 3 9.12 -22.41 -17.40
C LYS A 3 8.88 -22.98 -16.00
N PRO A 4 8.80 -24.32 -15.82
CA PRO A 4 8.79 -24.92 -14.49
C PRO A 4 9.98 -24.44 -13.67
N GLY A 5 9.75 -24.13 -12.37
CA GLY A 5 10.75 -23.57 -11.47
C GLY A 5 10.93 -22.04 -11.56
N SER A 6 10.24 -21.35 -12.47
CA SER A 6 10.19 -19.88 -12.47
C SER A 6 9.56 -19.35 -11.18
N VAL A 7 9.93 -18.13 -10.79
CA VAL A 7 9.40 -17.44 -9.61
C VAL A 7 8.52 -16.26 -10.05
N LEU A 8 7.41 -16.11 -9.39
CA LEU A 8 6.45 -15.03 -9.54
C LEU A 8 6.27 -14.34 -8.20
N VAL A 9 6.41 -13.03 -8.17
CA VAL A 9 6.20 -12.18 -6.99
C VAL A 9 5.07 -11.22 -7.28
N ASP A 10 3.96 -11.33 -6.55
CA ASP A 10 2.83 -10.41 -6.68
C ASP A 10 2.88 -9.36 -5.56
N ILE A 11 3.43 -8.19 -5.89
CA ILE A 11 3.62 -7.08 -4.95
C ILE A 11 2.27 -6.44 -4.57
N SER A 12 1.27 -6.54 -5.45
CA SER A 12 -0.06 -5.94 -5.24
C SER A 12 -1.03 -6.88 -4.54
N ILE A 13 -0.55 -7.95 -3.92
CA ILE A 13 -1.39 -9.00 -3.32
C ILE A 13 -2.30 -8.49 -2.21
N ASP A 14 -1.89 -7.51 -1.44
CA ASP A 14 -2.67 -6.85 -0.38
C ASP A 14 -3.87 -6.05 -0.92
N GLN A 15 -3.82 -5.66 -2.20
CA GLN A 15 -4.90 -4.99 -2.93
C GLN A 15 -5.70 -5.96 -3.84
N GLY A 16 -5.60 -7.26 -3.58
CA GLY A 16 -6.27 -8.30 -4.37
C GLY A 16 -5.39 -9.03 -5.38
N GLY A 17 -4.15 -8.56 -5.58
CA GLY A 17 -3.21 -9.13 -6.54
C GLY A 17 -3.48 -8.69 -7.98
N CYS A 18 -2.48 -8.85 -8.84
CA CYS A 18 -2.58 -8.53 -10.27
C CYS A 18 -2.43 -9.76 -11.18
N ILE A 19 -2.38 -10.95 -10.60
CA ILE A 19 -2.16 -12.20 -11.32
C ILE A 19 -3.27 -13.19 -10.99
N GLU A 20 -3.91 -13.78 -12.00
CA GLU A 20 -5.05 -14.70 -11.86
C GLU A 20 -4.77 -15.87 -10.90
N SER A 21 -3.54 -16.35 -10.86
CA SER A 21 -3.15 -17.47 -10.00
C SER A 21 -2.72 -17.06 -8.59
N SER A 22 -2.64 -15.76 -8.28
CA SER A 22 -2.24 -15.27 -6.98
C SER A 22 -3.25 -15.60 -5.89
N LYS A 23 -2.74 -15.88 -4.71
CA LYS A 23 -3.50 -15.97 -3.46
C LYS A 23 -2.63 -15.47 -2.31
N PRO A 24 -3.20 -14.78 -1.31
CA PRO A 24 -2.44 -14.28 -0.17
C PRO A 24 -1.69 -15.40 0.56
N THR A 25 -0.45 -15.10 0.96
CA THR A 25 0.39 -15.94 1.80
C THR A 25 0.90 -15.14 3.01
N THR A 26 1.50 -15.83 3.96
CA THR A 26 2.05 -15.25 5.20
C THR A 26 3.56 -15.44 5.26
N HIS A 27 4.25 -14.72 6.16
CA HIS A 27 5.68 -14.92 6.37
C HIS A 27 6.04 -16.33 6.85
N ASP A 28 5.14 -17.03 7.56
CA ASP A 28 5.36 -18.40 8.02
C ASP A 28 5.25 -19.43 6.88
N ALA A 29 4.44 -19.16 5.86
CA ALA A 29 4.26 -20.00 4.67
C ALA A 29 4.27 -19.12 3.42
N PRO A 30 5.43 -18.54 3.03
CA PRO A 30 5.49 -17.42 2.10
C PRO A 30 5.27 -17.79 0.63
N VAL A 31 5.43 -19.05 0.28
CA VAL A 31 5.35 -19.51 -1.11
C VAL A 31 4.40 -20.67 -1.30
N PHE A 32 3.87 -20.79 -2.50
CA PHE A 32 3.18 -21.99 -2.99
C PHE A 32 3.56 -22.26 -4.45
N ASN A 33 3.38 -23.51 -4.90
CA ASN A 33 3.60 -23.88 -6.29
C ASN A 33 2.26 -24.03 -7.02
N LYS A 34 2.13 -23.41 -8.19
CA LYS A 34 1.00 -23.59 -9.08
C LYS A 34 1.49 -23.62 -10.53
N HIS A 35 1.09 -24.63 -11.26
CA HIS A 35 1.53 -24.88 -12.65
C HIS A 35 3.07 -24.98 -12.81
N GLY A 36 3.77 -25.50 -11.78
CA GLY A 36 5.23 -25.60 -11.78
C GLY A 36 5.97 -24.28 -11.53
N VAL A 37 5.23 -23.19 -11.21
CA VAL A 37 5.78 -21.85 -10.90
C VAL A 37 5.65 -21.58 -9.42
N VAL A 38 6.76 -21.13 -8.80
CA VAL A 38 6.77 -20.71 -7.39
C VAL A 38 6.14 -19.33 -7.28
N HIS A 39 5.09 -19.20 -6.47
CA HIS A 39 4.42 -17.93 -6.21
C HIS A 39 4.80 -17.42 -4.83
N TYR A 40 5.25 -16.17 -4.75
CA TYR A 40 5.47 -15.43 -3.51
C TYR A 40 4.45 -14.29 -3.44
N CYS A 41 3.51 -14.39 -2.51
CA CYS A 41 2.36 -13.50 -2.40
C CYS A 41 2.10 -13.08 -0.94
N VAL A 42 3.15 -12.74 -0.21
CA VAL A 42 3.04 -12.29 1.18
C VAL A 42 2.42 -10.89 1.22
N THR A 43 1.33 -10.73 1.95
CA THR A 43 0.57 -9.47 2.02
C THR A 43 1.32 -8.32 2.69
N ASN A 44 2.34 -8.62 3.48
CA ASN A 44 3.19 -7.62 4.14
C ASN A 44 4.67 -7.89 3.84
N MET A 45 5.06 -7.79 2.58
CA MET A 45 6.46 -7.96 2.16
C MET A 45 7.43 -7.02 2.89
N PRO A 46 7.10 -5.73 3.13
CA PRO A 46 7.96 -4.82 3.89
C PRO A 46 8.26 -5.29 5.32
N GLY A 47 7.39 -6.08 5.92
CA GLY A 47 7.60 -6.68 7.24
C GLY A 47 8.77 -7.66 7.32
N ALA A 48 9.23 -8.21 6.20
CA ALA A 48 10.44 -9.05 6.14
C ALA A 48 11.74 -8.25 6.18
N VAL A 49 11.69 -6.95 5.91
CA VAL A 49 12.84 -6.02 5.90
C VAL A 49 12.51 -4.72 6.64
N PRO A 50 12.15 -4.80 7.93
CA PRO A 50 11.50 -3.68 8.64
C PRO A 50 12.36 -2.43 8.73
N LEU A 51 13.67 -2.56 8.91
CA LEU A 51 14.58 -1.41 8.96
C LEU A 51 14.57 -0.63 7.64
N THR A 52 14.78 -1.33 6.53
CA THR A 52 14.81 -0.71 5.19
C THR A 52 13.45 -0.10 4.82
N ALA A 53 12.37 -0.84 5.08
CA ALA A 53 11.02 -0.39 4.80
C ALA A 53 10.64 0.86 5.61
N THR A 54 10.99 0.90 6.90
CA THR A 54 10.74 2.04 7.78
C THR A 54 11.50 3.27 7.32
N LEU A 55 12.78 3.15 7.00
CA LEU A 55 13.59 4.27 6.53
C LEU A 55 13.07 4.81 5.19
N ALA A 56 12.72 3.93 4.25
CA ALA A 56 12.16 4.34 2.97
C ALA A 56 10.83 5.07 3.11
N LEU A 57 9.91 4.52 3.90
CA LEU A 57 8.61 5.12 4.17
C LEU A 57 8.75 6.47 4.89
N ASN A 58 9.61 6.54 5.91
CA ASN A 58 9.87 7.79 6.64
C ASN A 58 10.43 8.87 5.71
N ASN A 59 11.38 8.55 4.85
CA ASN A 59 11.92 9.50 3.89
C ASN A 59 10.86 10.03 2.92
N ALA A 60 9.94 9.18 2.49
CA ALA A 60 8.85 9.56 1.59
C ALA A 60 7.77 10.41 2.28
N THR A 61 7.45 10.13 3.54
CA THR A 61 6.34 10.78 4.26
C THR A 61 6.75 12.02 5.06
N LEU A 62 8.00 12.09 5.52
CA LEU A 62 8.49 13.18 6.37
C LEU A 62 8.28 14.59 5.79
N PRO A 63 8.44 14.86 4.48
CA PRO A 63 8.15 16.18 3.92
C PRO A 63 6.72 16.64 4.18
N TYR A 64 5.74 15.74 4.03
CA TYR A 64 4.32 16.04 4.27
C TYR A 64 4.03 16.25 5.75
N VAL A 65 4.62 15.43 6.64
CA VAL A 65 4.51 15.61 8.10
C VAL A 65 5.06 16.99 8.50
N LYS A 66 6.21 17.39 7.97
CA LYS A 66 6.80 18.72 8.22
C LYS A 66 5.88 19.82 7.70
N ALA A 67 5.33 19.71 6.50
CA ALA A 67 4.40 20.71 5.94
C ALA A 67 3.18 20.89 6.85
N LEU A 68 2.54 19.81 7.27
CA LEU A 68 1.41 19.85 8.19
C LEU A 68 1.76 20.48 9.54
N ALA A 69 2.94 20.15 10.10
CA ALA A 69 3.39 20.66 11.40
C ALA A 69 3.77 22.16 11.37
N THR A 70 4.31 22.64 10.25
CA THR A 70 4.82 24.02 10.15
C THR A 70 3.80 25.01 9.61
N GLN A 71 2.94 24.58 8.68
CA GLN A 71 1.95 25.44 8.01
C GLN A 71 0.55 25.30 8.60
N GLY A 72 0.30 24.23 9.37
CA GLY A 72 -1.03 23.81 9.74
C GLY A 72 -1.76 23.08 8.62
N VAL A 73 -2.84 22.37 8.97
CA VAL A 73 -3.55 21.47 8.04
C VAL A 73 -4.12 22.23 6.85
N ASP A 74 -4.83 23.33 7.07
CA ASP A 74 -5.54 24.03 5.99
C ASP A 74 -4.59 24.62 4.94
N GLU A 75 -3.51 25.25 5.37
CA GLU A 75 -2.55 25.86 4.46
C GLU A 75 -1.69 24.80 3.75
N ALA A 76 -1.32 23.72 4.42
CA ALA A 76 -0.59 22.62 3.79
C ALA A 76 -1.42 21.94 2.69
N LEU A 77 -2.70 21.69 2.94
CA LEU A 77 -3.61 21.10 1.95
C LEU A 77 -3.88 22.05 0.75
N LYS A 78 -3.92 23.36 0.98
CA LYS A 78 -4.09 24.35 -0.07
C LYS A 78 -2.87 24.48 -0.97
N ASN A 79 -1.67 24.34 -0.41
CA ASN A 79 -0.41 24.49 -1.11
C ASN A 79 0.04 23.22 -1.84
N ASP A 80 -0.49 22.05 -1.51
CA ASP A 80 -0.12 20.76 -2.11
C ASP A 80 -1.35 19.95 -2.50
N SER A 81 -1.62 19.89 -3.81
CA SER A 81 -2.76 19.15 -4.37
C SER A 81 -2.64 17.63 -4.15
N HIS A 82 -1.42 17.07 -4.08
CA HIS A 82 -1.23 15.66 -3.81
C HIS A 82 -1.57 15.34 -2.36
N LEU A 83 -1.16 16.20 -1.42
CA LEU A 83 -1.55 16.09 -0.03
C LEU A 83 -3.06 16.25 0.13
N PHE A 84 -3.67 17.19 -0.58
CA PHE A 84 -5.12 17.39 -0.60
C PHE A 84 -5.88 16.14 -1.09
N ASN A 85 -5.39 15.46 -2.12
CA ASN A 85 -6.00 14.23 -2.64
C ASN A 85 -5.99 13.07 -1.63
N GLY A 86 -5.10 13.12 -0.63
CA GLY A 86 -5.05 12.17 0.48
C GLY A 86 -6.04 12.47 1.62
N LEU A 87 -6.77 13.59 1.55
CA LEU A 87 -7.70 13.99 2.61
C LEU A 87 -8.99 13.16 2.52
N ASN A 88 -9.23 12.33 3.51
CA ASN A 88 -10.42 11.48 3.59
C ASN A 88 -11.46 12.01 4.57
N ILE A 89 -11.03 12.46 5.74
CA ILE A 89 -11.90 12.94 6.81
C ILE A 89 -11.37 14.28 7.33
N LYS A 90 -12.26 15.28 7.50
CA LYS A 90 -11.94 16.56 8.09
C LYS A 90 -13.01 16.94 9.12
N ASN A 91 -12.60 17.26 10.32
CA ASN A 91 -13.50 17.68 11.43
C ASN A 91 -14.64 16.68 11.70
N GLY A 92 -14.40 15.38 11.51
CA GLY A 92 -15.40 14.33 11.69
C GLY A 92 -16.30 14.07 10.46
N GLU A 93 -16.14 14.83 9.39
CA GLU A 93 -16.90 14.65 8.16
C GLU A 93 -16.06 13.95 7.08
N VAL A 94 -16.64 12.96 6.39
CA VAL A 94 -16.02 12.29 5.24
C VAL A 94 -16.09 13.23 4.05
N VAL A 95 -14.92 13.65 3.56
CA VAL A 95 -14.81 14.61 2.44
C VAL A 95 -14.40 13.95 1.12
N ASN A 96 -13.83 12.74 1.18
CA ASN A 96 -13.45 11.98 -0.01
C ASN A 96 -14.67 11.20 -0.56
N PRO A 97 -15.07 11.43 -1.81
CA PRO A 97 -16.25 10.77 -2.39
C PRO A 97 -16.16 9.25 -2.43
N ALA A 98 -14.98 8.69 -2.75
CA ALA A 98 -14.79 7.25 -2.80
C ALA A 98 -14.91 6.59 -1.41
N VAL A 99 -14.43 7.26 -0.36
CA VAL A 99 -14.59 6.78 1.02
C VAL A 99 -16.05 6.85 1.44
N LYS A 100 -16.77 7.91 1.04
CA LYS A 100 -18.20 8.05 1.33
C LYS A 100 -18.99 6.92 0.69
N GLU A 101 -18.78 6.66 -0.60
CA GLU A 101 -19.43 5.57 -1.33
C GLU A 101 -19.16 4.19 -0.68
N ALA A 102 -17.92 3.93 -0.27
CA ALA A 102 -17.55 2.67 0.40
C ALA A 102 -18.19 2.50 1.78
N LEU A 103 -18.55 3.58 2.47
CA LEU A 103 -19.23 3.53 3.77
C LEU A 103 -20.76 3.40 3.66
N GLU A 104 -21.32 3.75 2.50
CA GLU A 104 -22.75 3.69 2.21
C GLU A 104 -23.17 2.37 1.52
N SER A 105 -22.20 1.55 1.07
CA SER A 105 -22.38 0.24 0.44
C SER A 105 -22.45 -0.91 1.45
#